data_11c6d65049ec4807e07a447031e95c29
#
_entry.id   11c6d65049ec4807e07a447031e95c29
#
_cell.length_a   1.000
_cell.length_b   1.000
_cell.length_c   1.000
_cell.angle_alpha   90.00
_cell.angle_beta   90.00
_cell.angle_gamma   90.00
#
_symmetry.space_group_name_H-M   'P 1'
#
loop_
_entity.id
_entity.type
_entity.pdbx_description
1 polymer ?
#
loop_
_entity_poly.entity_id
_entity_poly.type
_entity_poly.pdbx_seq_one_letter_code
_entity_poly.pdbx_strand_id
1 'polypeptide(L)'
;FVVTPVFFRRYLVQYPFCACLLFLGACTDVKGFTNMELGPYAKGPEVLKAFPTAEGFGKNATGGRGGKVVIVTNTNDDGEGSFRWALQQCSQNEATTVVFAVSGKIELKSEIRCKAKNFTLAGQTAPGDGVCIIKNEINFGGSENFIIRHMRFRVGEKDASGKEHNAACLRVENANNFIIDHCSFSWASEENTDFIDTHFSTVQWCISSEGLYYSVNKKGARAYGGAWGGTSSTYHHNLFAHCNSRTPLMNGARGKDPGQDIVVYMEYINNVNYNWGSQMATYGG
;
A
#
# COMPACT_ATOMS: atom_id res chain seq x y z
N PHE A 1 1.79 -1.33 25.15
CA PHE A 1 2.15 -0.71 23.86
C PHE A 1 3.59 -1.08 23.60
N VAL A 2 3.85 -1.97 22.64
CA VAL A 2 5.21 -2.29 22.22
C VAL A 2 5.43 -1.58 20.90
N VAL A 3 6.19 -0.50 20.94
CA VAL A 3 6.71 0.17 19.75
C VAL A 3 8.10 -0.38 19.54
N THR A 4 8.24 -1.32 18.65
CA THR A 4 9.57 -1.82 18.24
C THR A 4 9.80 -1.48 16.79
N PRO A 5 10.87 -0.73 16.46
CA PRO A 5 11.32 -0.64 15.09
C PRO A 5 11.92 -2.00 14.70
N VAL A 6 11.28 -2.71 13.79
CA VAL A 6 11.82 -3.97 13.26
C VAL A 6 12.52 -3.66 11.94
N PHE A 7 13.84 -3.67 11.98
CA PHE A 7 14.67 -3.63 10.79
C PHE A 7 14.99 -5.07 10.36
N PHE A 8 14.41 -5.53 9.29
CA PHE A 8 14.84 -6.78 8.67
C PHE A 8 15.91 -6.50 7.62
N ARG A 9 17.13 -6.89 7.96
CA ARG A 9 18.26 -6.88 7.06
C ARG A 9 18.67 -8.33 6.79
N ARG A 10 18.37 -8.86 5.61
CA ARG A 10 19.00 -10.10 5.15
C ARG A 10 20.25 -9.73 4.39
N TYR A 11 21.40 -9.91 5.04
CA TYR A 11 22.70 -9.96 4.36
C TYR A 11 23.27 -11.35 4.55
N LEU A 12 23.48 -12.05 3.48
CA LEU A 12 24.51 -13.08 3.38
C LEU A 12 25.61 -12.49 2.48
N VAL A 13 26.53 -11.76 3.09
CA VAL A 13 27.83 -11.48 2.48
C VAL A 13 28.88 -11.89 3.49
N GLN A 14 29.59 -12.96 3.21
CA GLN A 14 30.80 -13.30 3.92
C GLN A 14 31.86 -12.25 3.63
N TYR A 15 32.22 -11.46 4.65
CA TYR A 15 33.48 -10.75 4.70
C TYR A 15 34.19 -11.05 6.03
N PRO A 16 35.52 -11.22 5.98
CA PRO A 16 36.29 -11.63 7.14
C PRO A 16 36.38 -10.51 8.18
N PHE A 17 36.41 -10.94 9.42
CA PHE A 17 36.65 -10.12 10.60
C PHE A 17 37.78 -9.13 10.40
N CYS A 18 37.55 -7.85 10.54
CA CYS A 18 38.57 -6.86 10.75
C CYS A 18 38.45 -6.33 12.19
N ALA A 19 39.49 -6.61 12.97
CA ALA A 19 39.64 -6.24 14.35
C ALA A 19 39.61 -4.71 14.52
N CYS A 20 38.79 -4.19 15.41
CA CYS A 20 38.82 -2.80 15.87
C CYS A 20 40.06 -2.61 16.74
N LEU A 21 41.10 -2.00 16.20
CA LEU A 21 42.20 -1.39 16.95
C LEU A 21 41.87 0.09 17.13
N LEU A 22 41.68 0.46 18.39
CA LEU A 22 41.65 1.86 18.84
C LEU A 22 43.01 2.53 18.57
N PHE A 23 43.08 3.42 17.61
CA PHE A 23 44.15 4.40 17.48
C PHE A 23 43.57 5.79 17.61
N LEU A 24 43.86 6.42 18.75
CA LEU A 24 43.82 7.87 18.91
C LEU A 24 45.01 8.47 18.16
N GLY A 25 44.81 8.85 16.94
CA GLY A 25 45.77 9.58 16.12
C GLY A 25 45.02 10.51 15.18
N ALA A 26 45.40 11.78 15.19
CA ALA A 26 44.82 12.88 14.46
C ALA A 26 44.37 12.52 13.04
N CYS A 27 43.07 12.50 12.80
CA CYS A 27 42.50 12.29 11.45
C CYS A 27 42.40 13.64 10.77
N THR A 28 43.43 14.02 10.00
CA THR A 28 43.43 15.23 9.17
C THR A 28 43.16 14.97 7.71
N ASP A 29 42.47 13.91 7.33
CA ASP A 29 42.02 13.74 5.95
C ASP A 29 40.69 12.94 5.86
N VAL A 30 39.58 13.63 6.04
CA VAL A 30 38.23 13.11 5.77
C VAL A 30 37.83 13.41 4.32
N LYS A 31 38.75 13.31 3.37
CA LYS A 31 38.44 13.48 1.94
C LYS A 31 37.88 12.22 1.25
N GLY A 32 37.83 11.10 1.97
CA GLY A 32 37.35 9.82 1.40
C GLY A 32 35.85 9.55 1.53
N PHE A 33 35.11 10.32 2.33
CA PHE A 33 33.67 10.07 2.55
C PHE A 33 32.72 11.03 1.82
N THR A 34 33.24 11.96 1.05
CA THR A 34 32.43 12.95 0.33
C THR A 34 31.84 12.44 -0.99
N ASN A 35 32.18 11.23 -1.43
CA ASN A 35 31.69 10.62 -2.67
C ASN A 35 31.07 9.23 -2.47
N MET A 36 30.53 8.92 -1.28
CA MET A 36 29.47 7.93 -1.31
C MET A 36 28.32 8.57 -2.08
N GLU A 37 28.20 8.25 -3.34
CA GLU A 37 26.96 8.44 -4.08
C GLU A 37 25.88 7.71 -3.29
N LEU A 38 25.22 8.46 -2.40
CA LEU A 38 23.93 8.08 -1.88
C LEU A 38 23.07 7.94 -3.13
N GLY A 39 22.90 6.74 -3.65
CA GLY A 39 22.12 6.41 -4.84
C GLY A 39 21.14 7.49 -5.33
N PRO A 40 20.00 7.20 -5.91
CA PRO A 40 19.06 8.22 -6.42
C PRO A 40 18.53 9.22 -5.39
N TYR A 41 19.01 9.18 -4.14
CA TYR A 41 18.67 10.10 -3.04
C TYR A 41 19.70 11.23 -2.82
N ALA A 42 20.81 11.27 -3.56
CA ALA A 42 21.75 12.37 -3.51
C ALA A 42 21.14 13.61 -4.17
N LYS A 43 20.79 14.58 -3.33
CA LYS A 43 20.47 16.01 -3.60
C LYS A 43 20.35 16.38 -5.11
N GLY A 44 19.41 15.78 -5.80
CA GLY A 44 18.82 16.38 -7.00
C GLY A 44 17.92 17.55 -6.60
N PRO A 45 17.39 18.31 -7.56
CA PRO A 45 16.42 19.35 -7.30
C PRO A 45 15.30 18.73 -6.45
N GLU A 46 14.83 19.47 -5.42
CA GLU A 46 13.83 18.98 -4.47
C GLU A 46 12.60 18.49 -5.25
N VAL A 47 12.47 17.16 -5.33
CA VAL A 47 11.35 16.57 -6.07
C VAL A 47 10.09 16.84 -5.28
N LEU A 48 9.13 17.49 -5.92
CA LEU A 48 7.86 17.83 -5.29
C LEU A 48 7.16 16.55 -4.80
N LYS A 49 6.90 16.50 -3.51
CA LYS A 49 6.20 15.37 -2.87
C LYS A 49 4.79 15.18 -3.44
N ALA A 50 4.24 13.99 -3.30
CA ALA A 50 2.86 13.66 -3.66
C ALA A 50 1.86 14.63 -2.99
N PHE A 51 2.10 14.93 -1.72
CA PHE A 51 1.44 15.97 -0.91
C PHE A 51 2.37 16.33 0.28
N PRO A 52 2.13 17.44 1.00
CA PRO A 52 3.11 17.93 1.98
C PRO A 52 3.54 16.93 3.05
N THR A 53 2.65 16.07 3.51
CA THR A 53 2.91 15.05 4.56
C THR A 53 3.27 13.68 3.99
N ALA A 54 3.55 13.56 2.69
CA ALA A 54 3.99 12.31 2.09
C ALA A 54 5.41 11.96 2.54
N GLU A 55 5.60 10.72 2.98
CA GLU A 55 6.88 10.18 3.45
C GLU A 55 7.20 8.83 2.81
N GLY A 56 8.38 8.29 3.08
CA GLY A 56 8.80 6.98 2.58
C GLY A 56 9.15 6.94 1.09
N PHE A 57 9.27 5.74 0.57
CA PHE A 57 9.71 5.52 -0.81
C PHE A 57 8.70 5.99 -1.87
N GLY A 58 7.40 5.96 -1.57
CA GLY A 58 6.34 6.42 -2.46
C GLY A 58 6.09 7.93 -2.44
N LYS A 59 6.81 8.69 -1.62
CA LYS A 59 6.55 10.13 -1.39
C LYS A 59 6.63 11.01 -2.64
N ASN A 60 7.30 10.55 -3.67
CA ASN A 60 7.50 11.29 -4.91
C ASN A 60 6.51 10.91 -6.02
N ALA A 61 5.50 10.07 -5.73
CA ALA A 61 4.45 9.77 -6.68
C ALA A 61 3.76 11.07 -7.13
N THR A 62 3.66 11.27 -8.43
CA THR A 62 3.01 12.47 -8.99
C THR A 62 1.51 12.26 -9.19
N GLY A 63 1.09 10.99 -9.32
CA GLY A 63 -0.31 10.65 -9.55
C GLY A 63 -0.88 11.37 -10.78
N GLY A 64 -2.08 11.89 -10.65
CA GLY A 64 -2.80 12.63 -11.68
C GLY A 64 -2.42 14.10 -11.84
N ARG A 65 -1.30 14.53 -11.24
CA ARG A 65 -0.89 15.95 -11.26
C ARG A 65 -0.69 16.47 -12.67
N GLY A 66 -1.28 17.62 -12.95
CA GLY A 66 -1.16 18.31 -14.26
C GLY A 66 -2.03 17.72 -15.37
N GLY A 67 -2.79 16.67 -15.07
CA GLY A 67 -3.67 16.02 -16.02
C GLY A 67 -5.14 16.45 -15.90
N LYS A 68 -6.03 15.65 -16.48
CA LYS A 68 -7.46 15.90 -16.43
C LYS A 68 -8.07 15.58 -15.06
N VAL A 69 -9.21 16.18 -14.78
CA VAL A 69 -10.04 15.89 -13.61
C VAL A 69 -11.30 15.15 -14.06
N VAL A 70 -11.56 14.03 -13.40
CA VAL A 70 -12.79 13.22 -13.61
C VAL A 70 -13.59 13.25 -12.31
N ILE A 71 -14.87 13.57 -12.41
CA ILE A 71 -15.74 13.76 -11.26
C ILE A 71 -16.69 12.58 -11.10
N VAL A 72 -16.66 11.93 -9.93
CA VAL A 72 -17.68 10.95 -9.55
C VAL A 72 -18.89 11.71 -9.04
N THR A 73 -20.01 11.64 -9.76
CA THR A 73 -21.23 12.41 -9.50
C THR A 73 -22.39 11.59 -8.97
N ASN A 74 -22.27 10.27 -8.96
CA ASN A 74 -23.29 9.37 -8.44
C ASN A 74 -22.66 8.12 -7.79
N THR A 75 -23.47 7.37 -7.05
CA THR A 75 -23.08 6.15 -6.33
C THR A 75 -23.42 4.85 -7.07
N ASN A 76 -23.83 4.95 -8.33
CA ASN A 76 -24.13 3.77 -9.16
C ASN A 76 -22.86 2.95 -9.37
N ASP A 77 -23.03 1.64 -9.63
CA ASP A 77 -21.91 0.77 -9.95
C ASP A 77 -21.28 1.12 -11.31
N ASP A 78 -22.09 1.49 -12.29
CA ASP A 78 -21.68 1.70 -13.68
C ASP A 78 -22.38 2.90 -14.32
N GLY A 79 -21.94 3.25 -15.52
CA GLY A 79 -22.42 4.42 -16.28
C GLY A 79 -21.64 5.69 -15.96
N GLU A 80 -21.87 6.71 -16.75
CA GLU A 80 -21.19 8.00 -16.62
C GLU A 80 -21.38 8.61 -15.22
N GLY A 81 -20.29 9.15 -14.68
CA GLY A 81 -20.25 9.72 -13.34
C GLY A 81 -20.15 8.69 -12.21
N SER A 82 -20.17 7.38 -12.47
CA SER A 82 -19.90 6.36 -11.46
C SER A 82 -18.39 6.24 -11.16
N PHE A 83 -18.05 5.61 -10.04
CA PHE A 83 -16.65 5.35 -9.69
C PHE A 83 -15.98 4.40 -10.69
N ARG A 84 -16.66 3.35 -11.14
CA ARG A 84 -16.16 2.42 -12.15
C ARG A 84 -15.86 3.13 -13.47
N TRP A 85 -16.77 3.98 -13.93
CA TRP A 85 -16.55 4.82 -15.11
C TRP A 85 -15.35 5.75 -14.94
N ALA A 86 -15.22 6.38 -13.77
CA ALA A 86 -14.09 7.26 -13.49
C ALA A 86 -12.74 6.52 -13.56
N LEU A 87 -12.67 5.29 -13.06
CA LEU A 87 -11.48 4.44 -13.19
C LEU A 87 -11.19 4.03 -14.63
N GLN A 88 -12.20 3.84 -15.46
CA GLN A 88 -12.04 3.59 -16.90
C GLN A 88 -11.45 4.81 -17.65
N GLN A 89 -11.66 6.02 -17.10
CA GLN A 89 -11.05 7.23 -17.65
C GLN A 89 -9.56 7.37 -17.29
N CYS A 90 -9.07 6.64 -16.30
CA CYS A 90 -7.64 6.62 -15.97
C CYS A 90 -6.90 5.86 -17.07
N SER A 91 -5.97 6.51 -17.73
CA SER A 91 -5.23 5.92 -18.85
C SER A 91 -3.74 5.80 -18.54
N GLN A 92 -3.00 5.10 -19.40
CA GLN A 92 -1.54 5.03 -19.29
C GLN A 92 -0.85 6.27 -19.88
N ASN A 93 -1.56 7.05 -20.69
CA ASN A 93 -0.98 8.14 -21.47
C ASN A 93 -1.33 9.55 -20.95
N GLU A 94 -2.37 9.64 -20.12
CA GLU A 94 -2.83 10.93 -19.61
C GLU A 94 -3.00 10.87 -18.08
N ALA A 95 -2.37 11.80 -17.39
CA ALA A 95 -2.53 11.92 -15.94
C ALA A 95 -3.99 12.26 -15.61
N THR A 96 -4.55 11.59 -14.58
CA THR A 96 -5.98 11.74 -14.25
C THR A 96 -6.18 11.84 -12.74
N THR A 97 -6.88 12.88 -12.30
CA THR A 97 -7.31 13.02 -10.90
C THR A 97 -8.79 12.74 -10.80
N VAL A 98 -9.15 11.70 -10.05
CA VAL A 98 -10.55 11.37 -9.73
C VAL A 98 -10.93 12.07 -8.43
N VAL A 99 -11.98 12.89 -8.50
CA VAL A 99 -12.57 13.60 -7.37
C VAL A 99 -14.03 13.18 -7.19
N PHE A 100 -14.59 13.41 -6.01
CA PHE A 100 -15.93 12.95 -5.66
C PHE A 100 -16.82 14.15 -5.33
N ALA A 101 -17.93 14.29 -6.03
CA ALA A 101 -19.01 15.22 -5.73
C ALA A 101 -20.16 14.55 -4.94
N VAL A 102 -20.01 13.29 -4.59
CA VAL A 102 -20.98 12.49 -3.83
C VAL A 102 -20.32 11.86 -2.60
N SER A 103 -21.13 11.47 -1.64
CA SER A 103 -20.74 10.69 -0.46
C SER A 103 -21.59 9.43 -0.32
N GLY A 104 -21.20 8.57 0.60
CA GLY A 104 -21.96 7.37 0.94
C GLY A 104 -21.35 6.08 0.40
N LYS A 105 -22.19 5.07 0.24
CA LYS A 105 -21.78 3.74 -0.20
C LYS A 105 -21.83 3.64 -1.72
N ILE A 106 -20.75 3.17 -2.32
CA ILE A 106 -20.69 2.79 -3.74
C ILE A 106 -20.64 1.26 -3.76
N GLU A 107 -21.76 0.65 -4.15
CA GLU A 107 -21.90 -0.80 -4.17
C GLU A 107 -21.46 -1.36 -5.52
N LEU A 108 -20.33 -2.06 -5.52
CA LEU A 108 -19.81 -2.69 -6.73
C LEU A 108 -20.53 -4.02 -7.00
N LYS A 109 -21.05 -4.22 -8.20
CA LYS A 109 -21.66 -5.48 -8.66
C LYS A 109 -20.63 -6.51 -9.08
N SER A 110 -19.42 -6.09 -9.39
CA SER A 110 -18.31 -6.97 -9.74
C SER A 110 -16.98 -6.33 -9.37
N GLU A 111 -15.93 -7.12 -9.28
CA GLU A 111 -14.56 -6.66 -9.11
C GLU A 111 -14.21 -5.55 -10.13
N ILE A 112 -13.44 -4.57 -9.69
CA ILE A 112 -12.81 -3.61 -10.60
C ILE A 112 -11.33 -3.96 -10.73
N ARG A 113 -10.91 -4.31 -11.93
CA ARG A 113 -9.49 -4.42 -12.30
C ARG A 113 -9.11 -3.19 -13.11
N CYS A 114 -8.23 -2.38 -12.55
CA CYS A 114 -7.76 -1.17 -13.20
C CYS A 114 -6.23 -1.16 -13.23
N LYS A 115 -5.67 -1.39 -14.40
CA LYS A 115 -4.24 -1.22 -14.65
C LYS A 115 -4.04 0.12 -15.35
N ALA A 116 -3.59 1.11 -14.60
CA ALA A 116 -3.43 2.48 -15.09
C ALA A 116 -2.12 3.11 -14.60
N LYS A 117 -1.74 4.21 -15.23
CA LYS A 117 -0.60 5.03 -14.80
C LYS A 117 -1.05 6.46 -14.52
N ASN A 118 -0.27 7.15 -13.69
CA ASN A 118 -0.40 8.58 -13.45
C ASN A 118 -1.82 8.99 -12.99
N PHE A 119 -2.34 8.35 -11.95
CA PHE A 119 -3.68 8.69 -11.46
C PHE A 119 -3.70 9.00 -9.95
N THR A 120 -4.67 9.81 -9.55
CA THR A 120 -4.96 10.11 -8.15
C THR A 120 -6.42 9.84 -7.85
N LEU A 121 -6.70 9.10 -6.77
CA LEU A 121 -8.03 8.97 -6.18
C LEU A 121 -8.08 9.88 -4.95
N ALA A 122 -8.77 11.01 -5.09
CA ALA A 122 -8.82 12.06 -4.08
C ALA A 122 -10.10 11.95 -3.23
N GLY A 123 -10.19 10.91 -2.38
CA GLY A 123 -11.37 10.66 -1.54
C GLY A 123 -11.71 11.79 -0.58
N GLN A 124 -10.73 12.63 -0.21
CA GLN A 124 -10.95 13.82 0.63
C GLN A 124 -11.81 14.91 -0.02
N THR A 125 -12.09 14.81 -1.30
CA THR A 125 -12.98 15.75 -2.00
C THR A 125 -14.45 15.41 -1.82
N ALA A 126 -14.76 14.19 -1.38
CA ALA A 126 -16.12 13.75 -1.16
C ALA A 126 -16.77 14.55 -0.02
N PRO A 127 -18.02 15.01 -0.19
CA PRO A 127 -18.74 15.72 0.85
C PRO A 127 -19.10 14.82 2.05
N GLY A 128 -19.50 15.43 3.16
CA GLY A 128 -19.99 14.75 4.36
C GLY A 128 -18.98 13.72 4.89
N ASP A 129 -19.44 12.51 5.13
CA ASP A 129 -18.62 11.42 5.69
C ASP A 129 -17.73 10.73 4.64
N GLY A 130 -17.65 11.24 3.41
CA GLY A 130 -16.85 10.66 2.35
C GLY A 130 -17.46 9.43 1.68
N VAL A 131 -16.66 8.71 0.89
CA VAL A 131 -17.10 7.54 0.13
C VAL A 131 -16.63 6.23 0.75
N CYS A 132 -17.45 5.19 0.62
CA CYS A 132 -17.15 3.83 1.02
C CYS A 132 -17.44 2.86 -0.13
N ILE A 133 -16.42 2.19 -0.62
CA ILE A 133 -16.56 1.14 -1.63
C ILE A 133 -16.92 -0.16 -0.93
N ILE A 134 -18.00 -0.81 -1.37
CA ILE A 134 -18.51 -2.02 -0.74
C ILE A 134 -18.74 -3.14 -1.75
N LYS A 135 -18.83 -4.38 -1.26
CA LYS A 135 -19.26 -5.60 -1.95
C LYS A 135 -18.20 -6.28 -2.80
N ASN A 136 -17.34 -5.58 -3.51
CA ASN A 136 -16.35 -6.23 -4.37
C ASN A 136 -14.96 -5.61 -4.24
N GLU A 137 -13.99 -6.39 -4.63
CA GLU A 137 -12.56 -6.05 -4.62
C GLU A 137 -12.21 -4.99 -5.67
N ILE A 138 -11.25 -4.14 -5.32
CA ILE A 138 -10.54 -3.32 -6.30
C ILE A 138 -9.12 -3.82 -6.43
N ASN A 139 -8.69 -4.01 -7.66
CA ASN A 139 -7.37 -4.51 -8.01
C ASN A 139 -6.65 -3.52 -8.94
N PHE A 140 -5.56 -2.93 -8.43
CA PHE A 140 -4.66 -2.03 -9.17
C PHE A 140 -3.36 -2.72 -9.58
N GLY A 141 -3.39 -4.04 -9.74
CA GLY A 141 -2.21 -4.81 -10.14
C GLY A 141 -1.57 -4.31 -11.44
N GLY A 142 -0.24 -4.16 -11.43
CA GLY A 142 0.53 -3.64 -12.56
C GLY A 142 0.36 -2.14 -12.84
N SER A 143 -0.26 -1.39 -11.94
CA SER A 143 -0.38 0.07 -12.05
C SER A 143 0.90 0.78 -11.63
N GLU A 144 1.06 2.02 -12.07
CA GLU A 144 2.27 2.81 -11.84
C GLU A 144 1.95 4.26 -11.56
N ASN A 145 2.73 4.88 -10.66
CA ASN A 145 2.67 6.30 -10.34
C ASN A 145 1.28 6.78 -9.95
N PHE A 146 0.78 6.30 -8.80
CA PHE A 146 -0.56 6.66 -8.34
C PHE A 146 -0.62 7.05 -6.86
N ILE A 147 -1.68 7.78 -6.53
CA ILE A 147 -1.97 8.29 -5.19
C ILE A 147 -3.40 7.91 -4.83
N ILE A 148 -3.62 7.28 -3.68
CA ILE A 148 -4.96 6.97 -3.16
C ILE A 148 -5.09 7.55 -1.75
N ARG A 149 -6.07 8.43 -1.54
CA ARG A 149 -6.25 9.09 -0.25
C ARG A 149 -7.69 9.11 0.23
N HIS A 150 -7.86 8.97 1.55
CA HIS A 150 -9.13 9.12 2.26
C HIS A 150 -10.29 8.27 1.70
N MET A 151 -9.98 7.04 1.30
CA MET A 151 -10.96 6.06 0.80
C MET A 151 -11.27 5.02 1.88
N ARG A 152 -12.50 4.52 1.89
CA ARG A 152 -12.93 3.42 2.74
C ARG A 152 -13.34 2.23 1.88
N PHE A 153 -12.94 1.02 2.31
CA PHE A 153 -13.23 -0.22 1.60
C PHE A 153 -13.79 -1.25 2.57
N ARG A 154 -14.98 -1.80 2.26
CA ARG A 154 -15.73 -2.75 3.11
C ARG A 154 -16.35 -3.82 2.23
N VAL A 155 -15.54 -4.81 1.85
CA VAL A 155 -15.96 -5.77 0.81
C VAL A 155 -17.07 -6.72 1.30
N GLY A 156 -16.96 -7.23 2.51
CA GLY A 156 -17.89 -8.23 3.04
C GLY A 156 -17.67 -9.62 2.44
N GLU A 157 -18.50 -10.59 2.84
CA GLU A 157 -18.44 -11.98 2.39
C GLU A 157 -19.42 -12.31 1.26
N LYS A 158 -20.27 -11.38 0.89
CA LYS A 158 -21.26 -11.52 -0.16
C LYS A 158 -21.18 -10.38 -1.15
N ASP A 159 -21.18 -10.70 -2.41
CA ASP A 159 -21.29 -9.73 -3.50
C ASP A 159 -22.65 -9.02 -3.51
N ALA A 160 -22.86 -8.14 -4.47
CA ALA A 160 -24.11 -7.39 -4.61
C ALA A 160 -25.32 -8.28 -4.95
N SER A 161 -25.11 -9.48 -5.49
CA SER A 161 -26.16 -10.47 -5.75
C SER A 161 -26.50 -11.34 -4.54
N GLY A 162 -25.76 -11.18 -3.44
CA GLY A 162 -25.88 -12.03 -2.25
C GLY A 162 -25.11 -13.34 -2.33
N LYS A 163 -24.35 -13.56 -3.40
CA LYS A 163 -23.52 -14.75 -3.57
C LYS A 163 -22.24 -14.60 -2.75
N GLU A 164 -21.88 -15.66 -2.07
CA GLU A 164 -20.62 -15.75 -1.32
C GLU A 164 -19.41 -15.61 -2.24
N HIS A 165 -18.47 -14.79 -1.81
CA HIS A 165 -17.21 -14.60 -2.51
C HIS A 165 -16.02 -14.48 -1.56
N ASN A 166 -14.86 -14.81 -2.09
CA ASN A 166 -13.59 -14.67 -1.39
C ASN A 166 -12.82 -13.50 -2.01
N ALA A 167 -12.74 -12.39 -1.27
CA ALA A 167 -12.19 -11.15 -1.80
C ALA A 167 -11.38 -10.36 -0.76
N ALA A 168 -10.37 -9.65 -1.22
CA ALA A 168 -9.68 -8.59 -0.49
C ALA A 168 -10.43 -7.26 -0.65
N CYS A 169 -10.17 -6.27 0.23
CA CYS A 169 -10.70 -4.93 0.01
C CYS A 169 -9.93 -4.21 -1.11
N LEU A 170 -8.61 -4.32 -1.07
CA LEU A 170 -7.73 -3.68 -2.04
C LEU A 170 -6.54 -4.59 -2.33
N ARG A 171 -6.33 -4.86 -3.61
CA ARG A 171 -5.17 -5.60 -4.11
C ARG A 171 -4.30 -4.72 -4.99
N VAL A 172 -3.00 -4.75 -4.72
CA VAL A 172 -1.99 -4.03 -5.49
C VAL A 172 -0.78 -4.97 -5.65
N GLU A 173 -0.68 -5.58 -6.80
CA GLU A 173 0.42 -6.52 -7.09
C GLU A 173 1.25 -6.01 -8.27
N ASN A 174 2.57 -6.21 -8.22
CA ASN A 174 3.49 -5.78 -9.30
C ASN A 174 3.31 -4.30 -9.69
N ALA A 175 3.05 -3.44 -8.71
CA ALA A 175 2.85 -2.01 -8.91
C ALA A 175 4.09 -1.21 -8.51
N ASN A 176 4.23 -0.03 -9.09
CA ASN A 176 5.41 0.80 -8.91
C ASN A 176 5.07 2.26 -8.62
N ASN A 177 5.87 2.90 -7.77
CA ASN A 177 5.81 4.33 -7.44
C ASN A 177 4.41 4.80 -7.01
N PHE A 178 4.00 4.45 -5.79
CA PHE A 178 2.69 4.85 -5.31
C PHE A 178 2.66 5.17 -3.81
N ILE A 179 1.63 5.90 -3.41
CA ILE A 179 1.33 6.16 -2.01
C ILE A 179 -0.15 5.99 -1.72
N ILE A 180 -0.46 5.26 -0.64
CA ILE A 180 -1.80 5.08 -0.09
C ILE A 180 -1.82 5.73 1.29
N ASP A 181 -2.73 6.68 1.49
CA ASP A 181 -2.72 7.54 2.66
C ASP A 181 -4.13 7.75 3.23
N HIS A 182 -4.27 7.65 4.56
CA HIS A 182 -5.53 7.87 5.29
C HIS A 182 -6.71 7.02 4.76
N CYS A 183 -6.44 5.77 4.35
CA CYS A 183 -7.46 4.83 3.91
C CYS A 183 -7.83 3.84 5.00
N SER A 184 -9.02 3.23 4.92
CA SER A 184 -9.40 2.17 5.83
C SER A 184 -10.00 0.96 5.11
N PHE A 185 -9.62 -0.23 5.59
CA PHE A 185 -9.93 -1.52 4.99
C PHE A 185 -10.49 -2.46 6.06
N SER A 186 -11.67 -3.03 5.85
CA SER A 186 -12.27 -3.98 6.78
C SER A 186 -13.21 -4.94 6.09
N TRP A 187 -13.48 -6.05 6.80
CA TRP A 187 -14.50 -7.03 6.45
C TRP A 187 -14.19 -7.83 5.19
N ALA A 188 -12.92 -8.06 4.92
CA ALA A 188 -12.52 -9.00 3.87
C ALA A 188 -12.67 -10.45 4.35
N SER A 189 -13.02 -11.33 3.44
CA SER A 189 -13.03 -12.77 3.65
C SER A 189 -11.69 -13.43 3.32
N GLU A 190 -10.75 -12.69 2.78
CA GLU A 190 -9.34 -13.04 2.58
C GLU A 190 -8.47 -12.08 3.40
N GLU A 191 -7.41 -11.50 2.87
CA GLU A 191 -6.71 -10.36 3.46
C GLU A 191 -7.49 -9.06 3.24
N ASN A 192 -7.51 -8.15 4.24
CA ASN A 192 -8.06 -6.81 3.97
C ASN A 192 -7.29 -6.11 2.85
N THR A 193 -5.96 -6.30 2.80
CA THR A 193 -5.12 -5.68 1.78
C THR A 193 -3.99 -6.60 1.32
N ASP A 194 -3.71 -6.60 0.03
CA ASP A 194 -2.57 -7.28 -0.57
C ASP A 194 -1.70 -6.30 -1.33
N PHE A 195 -0.50 -6.04 -0.81
CA PHE A 195 0.54 -5.24 -1.46
C PHE A 195 1.75 -6.15 -1.72
N ILE A 196 1.80 -6.76 -2.91
CA ILE A 196 2.74 -7.83 -3.22
C ILE A 196 3.58 -7.44 -4.43
N ASP A 197 4.90 -7.69 -4.35
CA ASP A 197 5.85 -7.33 -5.42
C ASP A 197 5.74 -5.86 -5.85
N THR A 198 5.60 -4.97 -4.87
CA THR A 198 5.52 -3.53 -5.09
C THR A 198 6.90 -2.89 -5.03
N HIS A 199 7.05 -1.76 -5.74
CA HIS A 199 8.31 -1.01 -5.78
C HIS A 199 8.06 0.47 -5.54
N PHE A 200 8.97 1.14 -4.81
CA PHE A 200 8.86 2.57 -4.48
C PHE A 200 7.49 2.93 -3.92
N SER A 201 7.06 2.21 -2.90
CA SER A 201 5.71 2.34 -2.36
C SER A 201 5.70 2.88 -0.93
N THR A 202 4.62 3.57 -0.58
CA THR A 202 4.32 3.94 0.80
C THR A 202 2.85 3.66 1.12
N VAL A 203 2.61 3.06 2.30
CA VAL A 203 1.29 2.99 2.91
C VAL A 203 1.39 3.64 4.28
N GLN A 204 0.67 4.74 4.47
CA GLN A 204 0.76 5.54 5.68
C GLN A 204 -0.60 5.95 6.22
N TRP A 205 -0.70 6.06 7.56
CA TRP A 205 -1.88 6.55 8.27
C TRP A 205 -3.17 5.79 7.91
N CYS A 206 -3.05 4.52 7.58
CA CYS A 206 -4.15 3.66 7.18
C CYS A 206 -4.60 2.77 8.35
N ILE A 207 -5.83 2.29 8.26
CA ILE A 207 -6.41 1.32 9.19
C ILE A 207 -6.77 0.06 8.42
N SER A 208 -6.25 -1.08 8.86
CA SER A 208 -6.71 -2.41 8.44
C SER A 208 -7.28 -3.14 9.65
N SER A 209 -8.58 -3.36 9.67
CA SER A 209 -9.24 -3.90 10.86
C SER A 209 -10.38 -4.87 10.54
N GLU A 210 -10.77 -5.65 11.54
CA GLU A 210 -12.01 -6.43 11.52
C GLU A 210 -12.13 -7.33 10.29
N GLY A 211 -11.07 -8.08 9.95
CA GLY A 211 -11.17 -9.14 8.95
C GLY A 211 -12.20 -10.20 9.39
N LEU A 212 -12.91 -10.82 8.46
CA LEU A 212 -13.95 -11.80 8.77
C LEU A 212 -13.32 -13.15 9.12
N TYR A 213 -13.46 -13.58 10.38
CA TYR A 213 -12.85 -14.81 10.87
C TYR A 213 -13.61 -16.06 10.41
N TYR A 214 -14.88 -16.14 10.75
CA TYR A 214 -15.78 -17.17 10.23
C TYR A 214 -16.47 -16.62 9.00
N SER A 215 -15.89 -16.88 7.86
CA SER A 215 -16.38 -16.40 6.56
C SER A 215 -16.56 -17.57 5.60
N VAL A 216 -17.02 -17.26 4.42
CA VAL A 216 -17.21 -18.19 3.30
C VAL A 216 -15.91 -18.72 2.69
N ASN A 217 -14.76 -18.36 3.24
CA ASN A 217 -13.47 -18.77 2.68
C ASN A 217 -13.28 -20.28 2.75
N LYS A 218 -13.10 -20.91 1.60
CA LYS A 218 -12.91 -22.37 1.48
C LYS A 218 -11.67 -22.90 2.18
N LYS A 219 -10.70 -22.03 2.51
CA LYS A 219 -9.48 -22.36 3.26
C LYS A 219 -9.68 -22.34 4.77
N GLY A 220 -10.90 -22.12 5.24
CA GLY A 220 -11.25 -22.03 6.65
C GLY A 220 -11.18 -20.63 7.24
N ALA A 221 -11.05 -20.53 8.55
CA ALA A 221 -11.02 -19.26 9.27
C ALA A 221 -9.83 -18.38 8.85
N ARG A 222 -10.08 -17.10 8.62
CA ARG A 222 -9.10 -16.13 8.09
C ARG A 222 -8.97 -14.89 9.00
N ALA A 223 -9.64 -13.81 8.72
CA ALA A 223 -9.52 -12.52 9.37
C ALA A 223 -8.08 -11.95 9.28
N TYR A 224 -7.53 -11.87 8.11
CA TYR A 224 -6.17 -11.39 7.90
C TYR A 224 -6.12 -9.90 7.62
N GLY A 225 -5.21 -9.20 8.30
CA GLY A 225 -5.03 -7.76 8.16
C GLY A 225 -4.43 -7.37 6.81
N GLY A 226 -3.36 -8.05 6.39
CA GLY A 226 -2.77 -7.78 5.08
C GLY A 226 -1.53 -8.60 4.78
N ALA A 227 -1.27 -8.80 3.51
CA ALA A 227 -0.02 -9.33 3.00
C ALA A 227 0.74 -8.18 2.33
N TRP A 228 1.79 -7.69 2.99
CA TRP A 228 2.53 -6.51 2.60
C TRP A 228 3.97 -6.87 2.27
N GLY A 229 4.36 -6.59 1.04
CA GLY A 229 5.68 -6.94 0.54
C GLY A 229 6.15 -5.97 -0.53
N GLY A 230 7.30 -6.27 -1.10
CA GLY A 230 7.89 -5.46 -2.14
C GLY A 230 9.33 -5.08 -1.84
N THR A 231 9.91 -4.24 -2.66
CA THR A 231 11.24 -3.69 -2.46
C THR A 231 11.22 -2.16 -2.56
N SER A 232 12.01 -1.47 -1.74
CA SER A 232 11.90 -0.03 -1.55
C SER A 232 10.48 0.39 -1.16
N SER A 233 9.96 -0.25 -0.09
CA SER A 233 8.59 -0.04 0.41
C SER A 233 8.62 0.45 1.85
N THR A 234 7.81 1.47 2.16
CA THR A 234 7.66 2.03 3.51
C THR A 234 6.22 1.87 3.98
N TYR A 235 6.06 1.27 5.14
CA TYR A 235 4.79 1.08 5.84
C TYR A 235 4.89 1.75 7.20
N HIS A 236 4.19 2.89 7.39
CA HIS A 236 4.32 3.63 8.63
C HIS A 236 3.04 4.27 9.13
N HIS A 237 2.95 4.41 10.46
CA HIS A 237 1.81 5.02 11.15
C HIS A 237 0.45 4.37 10.81
N ASN A 238 0.44 3.06 10.55
CA ASN A 238 -0.78 2.31 10.30
C ASN A 238 -1.27 1.62 11.56
N LEU A 239 -2.58 1.40 11.63
CA LEU A 239 -3.22 0.60 12.66
C LEU A 239 -3.73 -0.70 12.06
N PHE A 240 -3.27 -1.83 12.60
CA PHE A 240 -3.93 -3.12 12.46
C PHE A 240 -4.71 -3.42 13.74
N ALA A 241 -6.00 -3.70 13.62
CA ALA A 241 -6.83 -3.98 14.78
C ALA A 241 -7.85 -5.09 14.52
N HIS A 242 -8.07 -5.95 15.52
CA HIS A 242 -9.10 -6.99 15.47
C HIS A 242 -8.99 -7.91 14.25
N CYS A 243 -7.79 -8.23 13.83
CA CYS A 243 -7.48 -9.23 12.82
C CYS A 243 -6.87 -10.46 13.49
N ASN A 244 -7.18 -11.66 13.01
CA ASN A 244 -6.67 -12.88 13.62
C ASN A 244 -5.16 -13.05 13.44
N SER A 245 -4.63 -12.65 12.25
CA SER A 245 -3.23 -12.77 11.90
C SER A 245 -2.88 -11.81 10.74
N ARG A 246 -1.64 -11.86 10.26
CA ARG A 246 -1.14 -11.03 9.16
C ARG A 246 -1.37 -9.54 9.40
N THR A 247 -0.78 -9.06 10.49
CA THR A 247 -0.86 -7.65 10.87
C THR A 247 0.51 -6.93 10.79
N PRO A 248 1.15 -6.92 9.63
CA PRO A 248 0.91 -7.69 8.39
C PRO A 248 1.74 -8.99 8.28
N LEU A 249 1.50 -9.81 7.24
CA LEU A 249 2.50 -10.74 6.71
C LEU A 249 3.48 -9.94 5.84
N MET A 250 4.76 -9.99 6.20
CA MET A 250 5.85 -9.33 5.47
C MET A 250 6.36 -10.27 4.35
N ASN A 251 5.81 -10.17 3.15
CA ASN A 251 6.09 -11.12 2.07
C ASN A 251 7.48 -10.93 1.40
N GLY A 252 8.17 -9.82 1.63
CA GLY A 252 9.35 -9.48 0.86
C GLY A 252 9.03 -9.27 -0.62
N ALA A 253 9.98 -9.61 -1.49
CA ALA A 253 9.78 -9.63 -2.93
C ALA A 253 9.75 -11.10 -3.40
N ARG A 254 8.73 -11.46 -4.16
CA ARG A 254 8.65 -12.76 -4.82
C ARG A 254 9.40 -12.65 -6.14
N GLY A 255 10.71 -12.96 -6.14
CA GLY A 255 11.49 -12.98 -7.37
C GLY A 255 10.87 -13.91 -8.41
N LYS A 256 10.63 -13.41 -9.60
CA LYS A 256 10.16 -14.25 -10.72
C LYS A 256 11.25 -15.10 -11.32
N ASP A 257 12.51 -14.72 -11.12
CA ASP A 257 13.68 -15.43 -11.66
C ASP A 257 14.47 -16.06 -10.52
N PRO A 258 14.49 -17.41 -10.41
CA PRO A 258 15.37 -18.10 -9.50
C PRO A 258 16.83 -17.77 -9.83
N GLY A 259 17.54 -17.12 -8.92
CA GLY A 259 18.95 -16.77 -9.07
C GLY A 259 19.25 -15.27 -9.24
N GLN A 260 18.26 -14.41 -9.24
CA GLN A 260 18.50 -12.97 -9.06
C GLN A 260 18.54 -12.63 -7.58
N ASP A 261 19.63 -12.06 -7.11
CA ASP A 261 19.73 -11.47 -5.78
C ASP A 261 18.86 -10.21 -5.71
N ILE A 262 17.61 -10.37 -5.31
CA ILE A 262 16.72 -9.22 -5.08
C ILE A 262 17.02 -8.66 -3.70
N VAL A 263 17.55 -7.45 -3.65
CA VAL A 263 17.70 -6.72 -2.39
C VAL A 263 16.31 -6.20 -1.96
N VAL A 264 15.73 -6.87 -0.98
CA VAL A 264 14.49 -6.42 -0.36
C VAL A 264 14.81 -5.34 0.66
N TYR A 265 14.28 -4.14 0.44
CA TYR A 265 14.36 -3.05 1.41
C TYR A 265 12.94 -2.62 1.79
N MET A 266 12.54 -2.97 3.02
CA MET A 266 11.23 -2.64 3.57
C MET A 266 11.39 -1.94 4.92
N GLU A 267 10.63 -0.88 5.11
CA GLU A 267 10.52 -0.16 6.38
C GLU A 267 9.13 -0.40 6.98
N TYR A 268 9.09 -0.87 8.21
CA TYR A 268 7.86 -1.02 8.99
C TYR A 268 8.01 -0.22 10.29
N ILE A 269 7.52 1.03 10.30
CA ILE A 269 7.88 2.03 11.31
C ILE A 269 6.62 2.63 11.94
N ASN A 270 6.60 2.76 13.27
CA ASN A 270 5.54 3.45 14.01
C ASN A 270 4.12 2.92 13.70
N ASN A 271 3.98 1.64 13.38
CA ASN A 271 2.69 0.99 13.23
C ASN A 271 2.21 0.44 14.58
N VAL A 272 0.91 0.32 14.72
CA VAL A 272 0.27 -0.27 15.90
C VAL A 272 -0.46 -1.54 15.49
N ASN A 273 -0.17 -2.65 16.17
CA ASN A 273 -0.92 -3.89 16.09
C ASN A 273 -1.72 -4.06 17.39
N TYR A 274 -3.02 -4.10 17.28
CA TYR A 274 -3.91 -4.18 18.43
C TYR A 274 -4.89 -5.34 18.32
N ASN A 275 -5.02 -6.10 19.40
CA ASN A 275 -5.99 -7.17 19.56
C ASN A 275 -6.01 -8.16 18.37
N TRP A 276 -4.84 -8.69 18.01
CA TRP A 276 -4.73 -9.79 17.06
C TRP A 276 -5.16 -11.10 17.71
N GLY A 277 -5.48 -12.10 16.90
CA GLY A 277 -5.94 -13.41 17.38
C GLY A 277 -4.83 -14.32 17.89
N SER A 278 -5.08 -15.62 17.86
CA SER A 278 -4.19 -16.66 18.44
C SER A 278 -2.92 -16.94 17.65
N GLN A 279 -2.83 -16.49 16.41
CA GLN A 279 -1.67 -16.69 15.55
C GLN A 279 -0.71 -15.49 15.63
N MET A 280 0.41 -15.58 14.92
CA MET A 280 1.39 -14.51 14.89
C MET A 280 0.80 -13.21 14.34
N ALA A 281 1.07 -12.09 15.01
CA ALA A 281 0.65 -10.77 14.58
C ALA A 281 1.35 -10.39 13.27
N THR A 282 2.63 -10.00 13.37
CA THR A 282 3.48 -9.66 12.23
C THR A 282 4.55 -10.73 12.07
N TYR A 283 4.72 -11.22 10.88
CA TYR A 283 5.74 -12.21 10.56
C TYR A 283 6.17 -12.08 9.10
N GLY A 284 7.32 -12.65 8.78
CA GLY A 284 7.88 -12.65 7.43
C GLY A 284 8.34 -14.03 7.01
N GLY A 285 8.51 -14.23 5.71
CA GLY A 285 9.00 -15.46 5.14
C GLY A 285 9.66 -15.25 3.81
#